data_a219785ae31655513fb43cca9df270a8
#
_entry.id   a219785ae31655513fb43cca9df270a8
#
_cell.length_a   1.000
_cell.length_b   1.000
_cell.length_c   1.000
_cell.angle_alpha   90.00
_cell.angle_beta   90.00
_cell.angle_gamma   90.00
#
_symmetry.space_group_name_H-M   'P 1'
#
loop_
_entity.id
_entity.type
_entity.pdbx_description
1 polymer ?
#
loop_
_entity_poly.entity_id
_entity_poly.type
_entity_poly.pdbx_seq_one_letter_code
_entity_poly.pdbx_strand_id
1 'polypeptide(L)'
;MRIYVGNLDYTVTSDMLRALFEPFGTVTSAEVQVKSRTGQSRGFGLVEMPDAHEAQAAIAALNGAESYGRPLTVNESRPRRTIKDQYASGGWFGPGGGR
;
A
#
# COMPACT_ATOMS: atom_id res chain seq x y z
N MET A 1 -8.76 -3.92 3.78
CA MET A 1 -7.32 -4.24 3.70
C MET A 1 -6.61 -3.14 2.93
N ARG A 2 -5.50 -2.67 3.47
CA ARG A 2 -4.70 -1.66 2.79
C ARG A 2 -3.60 -2.32 1.99
N ILE A 3 -3.39 -1.84 0.77
CA ILE A 3 -2.45 -2.44 -0.16
C ILE A 3 -1.41 -1.41 -0.56
N TYR A 4 -0.13 -1.79 -0.45
CA TYR A 4 0.97 -0.98 -0.93
C TYR A 4 1.26 -1.34 -2.39
N VAL A 5 1.37 -0.33 -3.24
CA VAL A 5 1.69 -0.51 -4.66
C VAL A 5 2.91 0.34 -4.97
N GLY A 6 4.02 -0.31 -5.24
CA GLY A 6 5.28 0.38 -5.52
C GLY A 6 5.74 0.18 -6.95
N ASN A 7 6.85 0.85 -7.27
CA ASN A 7 7.46 0.83 -8.59
C ASN A 7 6.52 1.35 -9.67
N LEU A 8 5.71 2.35 -9.31
CA LEU A 8 4.80 2.98 -10.26
C LEU A 8 5.57 3.95 -11.17
N ASP A 9 5.16 3.98 -12.44
CA ASP A 9 5.63 5.03 -13.33
C ASP A 9 5.15 6.37 -12.78
N TYR A 10 5.96 7.40 -12.89
CA TYR A 10 5.62 8.70 -12.33
C TYR A 10 4.40 9.35 -12.99
N THR A 11 3.98 8.85 -14.14
CA THR A 11 2.79 9.37 -14.81
C THR A 11 1.49 8.75 -14.30
N VAL A 12 1.58 7.71 -13.47
CA VAL A 12 0.40 7.04 -12.95
C VAL A 12 -0.30 7.94 -11.94
N THR A 13 -1.59 8.18 -12.16
CA THR A 13 -2.41 9.00 -11.27
C THR A 13 -3.20 8.12 -10.31
N SER A 14 -3.84 8.74 -9.32
CA SER A 14 -4.70 8.01 -8.40
C SER A 14 -5.85 7.32 -9.12
N ASP A 15 -6.43 7.96 -10.12
CA ASP A 15 -7.50 7.35 -10.90
C ASP A 15 -7.01 6.12 -11.67
N MET A 16 -5.81 6.20 -12.23
CA MET A 16 -5.21 5.06 -12.93
C MET A 16 -4.93 3.91 -11.96
N LEU A 17 -4.46 4.24 -10.76
CA LEU A 17 -4.21 3.23 -9.74
C LEU A 17 -5.50 2.54 -9.33
N ARG A 18 -6.57 3.30 -9.11
CA ARG A 18 -7.87 2.73 -8.79
C ARG A 18 -8.35 1.79 -9.89
N ALA A 19 -8.19 2.20 -11.14
CA ALA A 19 -8.62 1.39 -12.27
C ALA A 19 -7.91 0.05 -12.36
N LEU A 20 -6.68 -0.04 -11.87
CA LEU A 20 -5.96 -1.30 -11.85
C LEU A 20 -6.58 -2.30 -10.86
N PHE A 21 -7.19 -1.81 -9.80
CA PHE A 21 -7.71 -2.67 -8.74
C PHE A 21 -9.21 -2.93 -8.84
N GLU A 22 -9.95 -2.06 -9.52
CA GLU A 22 -11.41 -2.20 -9.61
C GLU A 22 -11.88 -3.52 -10.23
N PRO A 23 -11.18 -4.10 -11.22
CA PRO A 23 -11.61 -5.39 -11.75
C PRO A 23 -11.61 -6.53 -10.72
N PHE A 24 -10.91 -6.37 -9.62
CA PHE A 24 -10.81 -7.40 -8.58
C PHE A 24 -11.84 -7.23 -7.48
N GLY A 25 -12.47 -6.08 -7.38
CA GLY A 25 -13.48 -5.84 -6.36
C GLY A 25 -13.66 -4.38 -6.03
N THR A 26 -14.34 -4.12 -4.92
CA THR A 26 -14.63 -2.76 -4.48
C THR A 26 -13.37 -2.08 -3.96
N VAL A 27 -13.11 -0.88 -4.47
CA VAL A 27 -12.01 -0.03 -4.02
C VAL A 27 -12.62 1.19 -3.35
N THR A 28 -12.37 1.36 -2.05
CA THR A 28 -12.89 2.52 -1.32
C THR A 28 -11.95 3.71 -1.39
N SER A 29 -10.67 3.45 -1.62
CA SER A 29 -9.69 4.53 -1.69
C SER A 29 -8.50 4.07 -2.52
N ALA A 30 -7.98 4.96 -3.35
CA ALA A 30 -6.77 4.72 -4.11
C ALA A 30 -6.05 6.05 -4.25
N GLU A 31 -4.80 6.10 -3.81
CA GLU A 31 -4.08 7.36 -3.75
C GLU A 31 -2.61 7.16 -4.06
N VAL A 32 -2.13 7.85 -5.08
CA VAL A 32 -0.70 7.89 -5.39
C VAL A 32 -0.07 8.96 -4.49
N GLN A 33 0.99 8.58 -3.80
CA GLN A 33 1.70 9.51 -2.93
C GLN A 33 2.51 10.49 -3.75
N VAL A 34 2.47 11.75 -3.38
CA VAL A 34 3.19 12.81 -4.08
C VAL A 34 4.03 13.62 -3.10
N LYS A 35 5.06 14.25 -3.65
CA LYS A 35 5.90 15.15 -2.87
C LYS A 35 5.14 16.44 -2.61
N SER A 36 5.12 16.87 -1.36
CA SER A 36 4.32 18.02 -0.98
C SER A 36 4.80 19.32 -1.63
N ARG A 37 6.08 19.42 -1.94
CA ARG A 37 6.63 20.66 -2.52
C ARG A 37 6.38 20.77 -4.01
N THR A 38 6.46 19.67 -4.74
CA THR A 38 6.40 19.70 -6.19
C THR A 38 5.16 19.08 -6.78
N GLY A 39 4.42 18.29 -5.98
CA GLY A 39 3.30 17.52 -6.47
C GLY A 39 3.69 16.34 -7.34
N GLN A 40 4.97 16.06 -7.45
CA GLN A 40 5.47 14.99 -8.27
C GLN A 40 5.27 13.64 -7.59
N SER A 41 4.90 12.61 -8.36
CA SER A 41 4.69 11.27 -7.84
C SER A 41 5.96 10.73 -7.19
N ARG A 42 5.78 10.05 -6.06
CA ARG A 42 6.88 9.37 -5.38
C ARG A 42 7.10 7.96 -5.91
N GLY A 43 6.29 7.51 -6.86
CA GLY A 43 6.44 6.20 -7.46
C GLY A 43 5.75 5.09 -6.69
N PHE A 44 4.89 5.42 -5.73
CA PHE A 44 4.11 4.42 -5.00
C PHE A 44 2.78 5.01 -4.56
N GLY A 45 1.86 4.11 -4.23
CA GLY A 45 0.55 4.52 -3.75
C GLY A 45 -0.03 3.51 -2.80
N LEU A 46 -1.19 3.86 -2.27
CA LEU A 46 -1.93 3.01 -1.34
C LEU A 46 -3.35 2.82 -1.86
N VAL A 47 -3.84 1.59 -1.75
CA VAL A 47 -5.20 1.25 -2.16
C VAL A 47 -5.89 0.60 -0.98
N GLU A 48 -7.16 0.96 -0.78
CA GLU A 48 -7.98 0.37 0.28
C GLU A 48 -9.08 -0.46 -0.34
N MET A 49 -9.12 -1.75 -0.01
CA MET A 49 -10.18 -2.65 -0.43
C MET A 49 -10.75 -3.33 0.83
N PRO A 50 -12.05 -3.15 1.12
CA PRO A 50 -12.60 -3.67 2.36
C PRO A 50 -12.71 -5.20 2.40
N ASP A 51 -12.83 -5.84 1.25
CA ASP A 51 -12.95 -7.29 1.20
C ASP A 51 -11.56 -7.92 1.09
N ALA A 52 -11.17 -8.71 2.09
CA ALA A 52 -9.84 -9.31 2.15
C ALA A 52 -9.60 -10.29 1.01
N HIS A 53 -10.62 -11.03 0.60
CA HIS A 53 -10.47 -11.99 -0.51
C HIS A 53 -10.20 -11.27 -1.81
N GLU A 54 -10.94 -10.19 -2.07
CA GLU A 54 -10.74 -9.40 -3.28
C GLU A 54 -9.37 -8.75 -3.26
N ALA A 55 -8.97 -8.22 -2.11
CA ALA A 55 -7.67 -7.58 -1.97
C ALA A 55 -6.53 -8.57 -2.22
N GLN A 56 -6.64 -9.77 -1.67
CA GLN A 56 -5.60 -10.78 -1.86
C GLN A 56 -5.54 -11.25 -3.30
N ALA A 57 -6.68 -11.36 -3.97
CA ALA A 57 -6.71 -11.71 -5.38
C ALA A 57 -6.00 -10.63 -6.21
N ALA A 58 -6.24 -9.37 -5.88
CA ALA A 58 -5.59 -8.26 -6.58
C ALA A 58 -4.08 -8.27 -6.35
N ILE A 59 -3.66 -8.51 -5.12
CA ILE A 59 -2.23 -8.59 -4.80
C ILE A 59 -1.58 -9.71 -5.62
N ALA A 60 -2.17 -10.90 -5.62
CA ALA A 60 -1.61 -12.04 -6.32
C ALA A 60 -1.52 -11.80 -7.82
N ALA A 61 -2.52 -11.15 -8.39
CA ALA A 61 -2.57 -10.91 -9.82
C ALA A 61 -1.65 -9.78 -10.27
N LEU A 62 -1.54 -8.74 -9.45
CA LEU A 62 -0.84 -7.52 -9.86
C LEU A 62 0.62 -7.47 -9.41
N ASN A 63 0.99 -8.23 -8.39
CA ASN A 63 2.38 -8.24 -7.93
C ASN A 63 3.27 -8.84 -9.02
N GLY A 64 4.21 -8.04 -9.51
CA GLY A 64 5.08 -8.45 -10.60
C GLY A 64 4.48 -8.25 -11.97
N ALA A 65 3.20 -7.86 -12.07
CA ALA A 65 2.58 -7.61 -13.35
C ALA A 65 3.10 -6.31 -13.94
N GLU A 66 3.39 -6.33 -15.22
CA GLU A 66 3.89 -5.15 -15.90
C GLU A 66 2.76 -4.18 -16.19
N SER A 67 2.91 -2.94 -15.74
CA SER A 67 1.92 -1.91 -15.95
C SER A 67 2.65 -0.60 -16.22
N TYR A 68 2.22 0.07 -17.27
CA TYR A 68 2.84 1.35 -17.68
C TYR A 68 4.35 1.24 -17.81
N GLY A 69 4.81 0.08 -18.33
CA GLY A 69 6.22 -0.14 -18.62
C GLY A 69 7.06 -0.65 -17.46
N ARG A 70 6.45 -0.94 -16.30
CA ARG A 70 7.19 -1.38 -15.13
C ARG A 70 6.48 -2.51 -14.41
N PRO A 71 7.23 -3.49 -13.87
CA PRO A 71 6.61 -4.49 -13.01
C PRO A 71 6.24 -3.86 -11.67
N LEU A 72 5.01 -4.11 -11.23
CA LEU A 72 4.52 -3.54 -9.98
C LEU A 72 4.99 -4.37 -8.78
N THR A 73 5.20 -3.67 -7.67
CA THR A 73 5.40 -4.31 -6.37
C THR A 73 4.12 -4.10 -5.57
N VAL A 74 3.39 -5.20 -5.33
CA VAL A 74 2.08 -5.10 -4.67
C VAL A 74 2.08 -6.00 -3.45
N ASN A 75 1.87 -5.40 -2.28
CA ASN A 75 1.89 -6.12 -1.01
C ASN A 75 0.85 -5.54 -0.08
N GLU A 76 0.46 -6.33 0.91
CA GLU A 76 -0.38 -5.82 1.97
C GLU A 76 0.40 -4.80 2.79
N SER A 77 -0.24 -3.66 3.08
CA SER A 77 0.36 -2.61 3.89
C SER A 77 -0.34 -2.57 5.24
N ARG A 78 0.42 -2.72 6.31
CA ARG A 78 -0.13 -2.72 7.66
C ARG A 78 -0.01 -1.34 8.29
N PRO A 79 -0.95 -0.98 9.18
CA PRO A 79 -0.87 0.31 9.87
C PRO A 79 0.41 0.40 10.70
N ARG A 80 1.05 1.55 10.60
CA ARG A 80 2.29 1.78 11.32
C ARG A 80 2.12 1.78 12.83
N ARG A 81 0.96 2.15 13.31
CA ARG A 81 0.71 2.20 14.74
C ARG A 81 0.83 0.83 15.41
N THR A 82 0.76 -0.24 14.64
CA THR A 82 0.95 -1.59 15.16
C THR A 82 2.31 -1.73 15.81
N ILE A 83 3.32 -1.14 15.22
CA ILE A 83 4.66 -1.15 15.76
C ILE A 83 4.69 -0.39 17.08
N LYS A 84 4.03 0.73 17.11
CA LYS A 84 3.95 1.56 18.30
C LYS A 84 3.28 0.81 19.45
N ASP A 85 2.25 0.08 19.15
CA ASP A 85 1.55 -0.71 20.16
C ASP A 85 2.45 -1.76 20.78
N GLN A 86 3.32 -2.33 19.98
CA GLN A 86 4.27 -3.31 20.47
C GLN A 86 5.21 -2.71 21.51
N TYR A 87 5.68 -1.52 21.27
CA TYR A 87 6.54 -0.85 22.23
C TYR A 87 5.80 -0.52 23.50
N ALA A 88 4.57 -0.11 23.37
CA ALA A 88 3.78 0.29 24.52
C ALA A 88 3.53 -0.89 25.44
N SER A 89 3.35 -2.06 24.89
CA SER A 89 3.01 -3.23 25.69
C SER A 89 4.24 -3.96 26.21
N GLY A 90 5.33 -3.80 25.60
CA GLY A 90 6.48 -4.57 25.96
C GLY A 90 7.31 -3.87 26.97
N GLY A 91 7.33 -3.89 26.98
CA GLY A 91 8.01 -3.58 27.42
C GLY A 91 9.09 -3.36 27.25
N TRP A 92 9.23 -3.40 27.21
CA TRP A 92 9.79 -3.30 26.82
C TRP A 92 10.32 -3.18 27.21
N PHE A 93 10.62 -2.83 27.35
CA PHE A 93 10.92 -3.03 27.30
C PHE A 93 11.26 -3.11 27.80
N GLY A 94 11.72 -2.64 28.11
CA GLY A 94 11.88 -3.06 28.45
C GLY A 94 12.35 -3.10 28.80
N PRO A 95 12.71 -2.86 29.23
CA PRO A 95 12.99 -3.21 29.48
C PRO A 95 13.11 -3.49 29.63
N GLY A 96 13.42 -3.06 29.93
CA GLY A 96 13.23 -3.60 30.01
C GLY A 96 13.22 -3.82 29.87
N GLY A 97 13.54 -3.39 30.11
CA GLY A 97 13.26 -3.83 29.89
C GLY A 97 13.30 -3.95 29.57
N GLY A 98 13.66 -3.74 29.76
CA GLY A 98 13.46 -4.13 29.37
C GLY A 98 13.63 -4.20 29.12
N ARG A 99 14.06 -4.20 29.26
CA ARG A 99 13.93 -4.51 28.80
C ARG A 99 13.82 -4.81 28.62
#